data_786dc06e6c9d9cf5dc1976e74a4714a5
#
_entry.id   786dc06e6c9d9cf5dc1976e74a4714a5
#
_cell.length_a   1.000
_cell.length_b   1.000
_cell.length_c   1.000
_cell.angle_alpha   90.00
_cell.angle_beta   90.00
_cell.angle_gamma   90.00
#
_symmetry.space_group_name_H-M   'P 1'
#
loop_
_entity.id
_entity.type
_entity.pdbx_description
1 polymer ?
#
loop_
_entity_poly.entity_id
_entity_poly.type
_entity_poly.pdbx_seq_one_letter_code
_entity_poly.pdbx_strand_id
1 'polypeptide(L)'
;MNCDSNILIYAAEPGDTVCLRYAQSPEAMIASVTRIEVLGFPKFGLLSPELQAQLQTLVTTTAELPLDDEIIQRAIFLRQQKSMKLGDAIIAATALEYGVPLVTRNESDFEHVSGLRVINPFVGDGP
;
A
#
# COMPACT_ATOMS: atom_id res chain seq x y z
N MET A 1 7.93 0.73 6.07
CA MET A 1 7.54 0.70 4.64
C MET A 1 6.02 0.73 4.54
N ASN A 2 5.48 1.64 3.77
CA ASN A 2 4.04 1.70 3.52
C ASN A 2 3.72 0.84 2.29
N CYS A 3 3.05 -0.30 2.46
CA CYS A 3 2.71 -1.21 1.38
C CYS A 3 1.37 -0.80 0.77
N ASP A 4 1.30 -0.70 -0.57
CA ASP A 4 0.02 -0.41 -1.22
C ASP A 4 -0.88 -1.66 -1.25
N SER A 5 -2.15 -1.46 -1.64
CA SER A 5 -3.14 -2.53 -1.61
C SER A 5 -2.79 -3.69 -2.52
N ASN A 6 -2.23 -3.43 -3.69
CA ASN A 6 -1.87 -4.49 -4.64
C ASN A 6 -0.76 -5.38 -4.11
N ILE A 7 0.18 -4.83 -3.33
CA ILE A 7 1.24 -5.64 -2.71
C ILE A 7 0.63 -6.68 -1.77
N LEU A 8 -0.35 -6.30 -0.96
CA LEU A 8 -1.04 -7.24 -0.07
C LEU A 8 -1.83 -8.29 -0.85
N ILE A 9 -2.51 -7.88 -1.91
CA ILE A 9 -3.28 -8.78 -2.76
C ILE A 9 -2.36 -9.80 -3.43
N TYR A 10 -1.24 -9.36 -3.98
CA TYR A 10 -0.23 -10.27 -4.54
C TYR A 10 0.35 -11.20 -3.46
N ALA A 11 0.62 -10.66 -2.27
CA ALA A 11 1.19 -11.44 -1.17
C ALA A 11 0.29 -12.60 -0.73
N ALA A 12 -1.02 -12.45 -0.88
CA ALA A 12 -1.99 -13.49 -0.52
C ALA A 12 -2.10 -14.60 -1.58
N GLU A 13 -1.63 -14.36 -2.80
CA GLU A 13 -1.71 -15.35 -3.87
C GLU A 13 -0.79 -16.54 -3.61
N PRO A 14 -1.27 -17.77 -3.86
CA PRO A 14 -0.43 -18.96 -3.70
C PRO A 14 0.82 -18.88 -4.59
N GLY A 15 1.97 -19.18 -4.00
CA GLY A 15 3.24 -19.17 -4.73
C GLY A 15 3.92 -17.82 -4.82
N ASP A 16 3.29 -16.74 -4.42
CA ASP A 16 3.96 -15.45 -4.33
C ASP A 16 4.91 -15.45 -3.14
N THR A 17 6.20 -15.22 -3.39
CA THR A 17 7.22 -15.11 -2.34
C THR A 17 7.82 -13.70 -2.28
N VAL A 18 7.68 -12.93 -3.34
CA VAL A 18 8.28 -11.60 -3.45
C VAL A 18 7.52 -10.59 -2.59
N CYS A 19 6.23 -10.41 -2.88
CA CYS A 19 5.41 -9.45 -2.12
C CYS A 19 5.18 -9.92 -0.69
N LEU A 20 5.09 -11.24 -0.47
CA LEU A 20 4.86 -11.78 0.87
C LEU A 20 5.99 -11.41 1.83
N ARG A 21 7.25 -11.43 1.38
CA ARG A 21 8.38 -11.02 2.22
C ARG A 21 8.26 -9.57 2.67
N TYR A 22 7.79 -8.67 1.78
CA TYR A 22 7.55 -7.28 2.15
C TYR A 22 6.39 -7.15 3.12
N ALA A 23 5.27 -7.79 2.83
CA ALA A 23 4.07 -7.71 3.66
C ALA A 23 4.27 -8.29 5.06
N GLN A 24 5.13 -9.29 5.21
CA GLN A 24 5.43 -9.93 6.49
C GLN A 24 6.66 -9.36 7.19
N SER A 25 7.34 -8.38 6.59
CA SER A 25 8.49 -7.73 7.22
C SER A 25 8.04 -7.04 8.53
N PRO A 26 8.87 -7.07 9.58
CA PRO A 26 8.58 -6.31 10.80
C PRO A 26 8.42 -4.80 10.57
N GLU A 27 8.94 -4.30 9.45
CA GLU A 27 8.85 -2.88 9.08
C GLU A 27 7.65 -2.57 8.20
N ALA A 28 6.82 -3.57 7.86
CA ALA A 28 5.67 -3.36 7.01
C ALA A 28 4.59 -2.57 7.74
N MET A 29 3.99 -1.63 7.02
CA MET A 29 2.90 -0.78 7.49
C MET A 29 1.90 -0.63 6.35
N ILE A 30 0.66 -0.29 6.68
CA ILE A 30 -0.35 0.05 5.68
C ILE A 30 -1.07 1.31 6.11
N ALA A 31 -1.50 2.12 5.13
CA ALA A 31 -2.39 3.24 5.39
C ALA A 31 -3.81 2.73 5.64
N SER A 32 -4.62 3.51 6.36
CA SER A 32 -6.02 3.13 6.61
C SER A 32 -6.80 2.92 5.31
N VAL A 33 -6.53 3.73 4.26
CA VAL A 33 -7.17 3.56 2.95
C VAL A 33 -6.85 2.19 2.34
N THR A 34 -5.65 1.66 2.59
CA THR A 34 -5.25 0.34 2.10
C THR A 34 -6.11 -0.76 2.68
N ARG A 35 -6.44 -0.67 3.97
CA ARG A 35 -7.36 -1.62 4.60
C ARG A 35 -8.72 -1.62 3.91
N ILE A 36 -9.24 -0.44 3.60
CA ILE A 36 -10.52 -0.31 2.88
C ILE A 36 -10.42 -0.94 1.50
N GLU A 37 -9.34 -0.65 0.77
CA GLU A 37 -9.17 -1.15 -0.60
C GLU A 37 -9.00 -2.67 -0.63
N VAL A 38 -8.24 -3.23 0.29
CA VAL A 38 -7.97 -4.67 0.30
C VAL A 38 -9.20 -5.48 0.72
N LEU A 39 -9.91 -5.05 1.75
CA LEU A 39 -11.04 -5.79 2.28
C LEU A 39 -12.37 -5.36 1.66
N GLY A 40 -12.41 -4.18 1.04
CA GLY A 40 -13.62 -3.59 0.49
C GLY A 40 -13.74 -3.60 -1.02
N PHE A 41 -12.85 -4.28 -1.75
CA PHE A 41 -13.00 -4.26 -3.19
C PHE A 41 -14.20 -5.12 -3.63
N PRO A 42 -14.86 -4.74 -4.75
CA PRO A 42 -16.18 -5.33 -5.08
C PRO A 42 -16.20 -6.84 -5.25
N LYS A 43 -15.07 -7.45 -5.64
CA LYS A 43 -14.98 -8.89 -5.87
C LYS A 43 -14.41 -9.67 -4.70
N PHE A 44 -14.21 -9.03 -3.54
CA PHE A 44 -13.63 -9.71 -2.37
C PHE A 44 -14.43 -10.96 -2.01
N GLY A 45 -15.74 -10.87 -1.99
CA GLY A 45 -16.61 -12.01 -1.64
C GLY A 45 -16.57 -13.15 -2.64
N LEU A 46 -16.01 -12.94 -3.84
CA LEU A 46 -15.86 -13.99 -4.86
C LEU A 46 -14.54 -14.73 -4.74
N LEU A 47 -13.62 -14.26 -3.89
CA LEU A 47 -12.38 -14.96 -3.63
C LEU A 47 -12.64 -16.24 -2.84
N SER A 48 -11.71 -17.20 -2.94
CA SER A 48 -11.80 -18.40 -2.12
C SER A 48 -11.79 -18.03 -0.63
N PRO A 49 -12.41 -18.85 0.24
CA PRO A 49 -12.35 -18.61 1.68
C PRO A 49 -10.91 -18.51 2.21
N GLU A 50 -9.98 -19.26 1.62
CA GLU A 50 -8.57 -19.24 2.00
C GLU A 50 -7.92 -17.91 1.68
N LEU A 51 -8.19 -17.36 0.48
CA LEU A 51 -7.66 -16.03 0.09
C LEU A 51 -8.27 -14.93 0.94
N GLN A 52 -9.57 -14.98 1.21
CA GLN A 52 -10.23 -14.00 2.08
C GLN A 52 -9.59 -14.01 3.48
N ALA A 53 -9.38 -15.19 4.04
CA ALA A 53 -8.76 -15.34 5.36
C ALA A 53 -7.31 -14.83 5.35
N GLN A 54 -6.55 -15.12 4.31
CA GLN A 54 -5.16 -14.67 4.19
C GLN A 54 -5.08 -13.14 4.12
N LEU A 55 -5.93 -12.50 3.33
CA LEU A 55 -5.97 -11.05 3.24
C LEU A 55 -6.37 -10.40 4.57
N GLN A 56 -7.37 -10.97 5.25
CA GLN A 56 -7.78 -10.50 6.56
C GLN A 56 -6.63 -10.61 7.58
N THR A 57 -5.90 -11.72 7.55
CA THR A 57 -4.76 -11.93 8.44
C THR A 57 -3.65 -10.91 8.17
N LEU A 58 -3.29 -10.71 6.90
CA LEU A 58 -2.25 -9.73 6.54
C LEU A 58 -2.63 -8.32 7.00
N VAL A 59 -3.87 -7.93 6.80
CA VAL A 59 -4.35 -6.59 7.20
C VAL A 59 -4.33 -6.45 8.73
N THR A 60 -4.84 -7.45 9.46
CA THR A 60 -4.93 -7.35 10.93
C THR A 60 -3.58 -7.44 11.64
N THR A 61 -2.61 -8.10 11.03
CA THR A 61 -1.27 -8.27 11.64
C THR A 61 -0.27 -7.19 11.21
N THR A 62 -0.62 -6.34 10.26
CA THR A 62 0.25 -5.26 9.79
C THR A 62 -0.09 -3.96 10.50
N ALA A 63 0.93 -3.20 10.91
CA ALA A 63 0.73 -1.91 11.57
C ALA A 63 0.01 -0.95 10.62
N GLU A 64 -1.00 -0.25 11.13
CA GLU A 64 -1.80 0.68 10.34
C GLU A 64 -1.41 2.12 10.67
N LEU A 65 -1.23 2.93 9.62
CA LEU A 65 -0.95 4.36 9.70
C LEU A 65 -2.27 5.10 9.47
N PRO A 66 -2.86 5.70 10.53
CA PRO A 66 -4.17 6.32 10.40
C PRO A 66 -4.14 7.57 9.55
N LEU A 67 -5.26 7.86 8.90
CA LEU A 67 -5.49 9.07 8.14
C LEU A 67 -5.74 10.23 9.11
N ASP A 68 -4.84 11.22 9.11
CA ASP A 68 -4.95 12.41 9.93
C ASP A 68 -5.01 13.67 9.07
N ASP A 69 -5.13 14.84 9.71
CA ASP A 69 -5.28 16.11 8.99
C ASP A 69 -4.04 16.45 8.15
N GLU A 70 -2.84 16.19 8.66
CA GLU A 70 -1.61 16.45 7.91
C GLU A 70 -1.55 15.62 6.63
N ILE A 71 -1.94 14.36 6.70
CA ILE A 71 -2.00 13.48 5.54
C ILE A 71 -3.06 13.97 4.56
N ILE A 72 -4.23 14.37 5.06
CA ILE A 72 -5.31 14.91 4.22
C ILE A 72 -4.82 16.13 3.46
N GLN A 73 -4.19 17.08 4.14
CA GLN A 73 -3.71 18.31 3.50
C GLN A 73 -2.65 18.01 2.45
N ARG A 74 -1.73 17.10 2.74
CA ARG A 74 -0.71 16.70 1.77
C ARG A 74 -1.33 16.00 0.55
N ALA A 75 -2.30 15.13 0.77
CA ALA A 75 -3.00 14.47 -0.33
C ALA A 75 -3.73 15.47 -1.23
N ILE A 76 -4.35 16.48 -0.63
CA ILE A 76 -4.97 17.58 -1.39
C ILE A 76 -3.91 18.28 -2.25
N PHE A 77 -2.78 18.64 -1.66
CA PHE A 77 -1.67 19.28 -2.38
C PHE A 77 -1.21 18.44 -3.57
N LEU A 78 -0.98 17.14 -3.36
CA LEU A 78 -0.52 16.23 -4.42
C LEU A 78 -1.51 16.17 -5.58
N ARG A 79 -2.81 16.10 -5.29
CA ARG A 79 -3.84 16.05 -6.32
C ARG A 79 -3.98 17.36 -7.10
N GLN A 80 -3.61 18.48 -6.49
CA GLN A 80 -3.56 19.78 -7.18
C GLN A 80 -2.37 19.89 -8.13
N GLN A 81 -1.29 19.16 -7.86
CA GLN A 81 -0.08 19.21 -8.69
C GLN A 81 -0.22 18.36 -9.96
N LYS A 82 -0.88 17.23 -9.86
CA LYS A 82 -1.05 16.32 -10.99
C LYS A 82 -2.25 15.42 -10.71
N SER A 83 -2.92 15.01 -11.78
CA SER A 83 -4.03 14.06 -11.67
C SER A 83 -3.55 12.76 -11.03
N MET A 84 -4.18 12.37 -9.93
CA MET A 84 -3.90 11.14 -9.20
C MET A 84 -5.22 10.53 -8.72
N LYS A 85 -5.26 9.20 -8.64
CA LYS A 85 -6.37 8.52 -7.97
C LYS A 85 -6.38 8.89 -6.50
N LEU A 86 -7.56 8.93 -5.89
CA LEU A 86 -7.71 9.31 -4.49
C LEU A 86 -6.85 8.42 -3.57
N GLY A 87 -6.93 7.10 -3.75
CA GLY A 87 -6.16 6.16 -2.94
C GLY A 87 -4.65 6.37 -3.09
N ASP A 88 -4.18 6.61 -4.32
CA ASP A 88 -2.76 6.85 -4.58
C ASP A 88 -2.26 8.12 -3.88
N ALA A 89 -3.05 9.18 -3.92
CA ALA A 89 -2.68 10.42 -3.23
C ALA A 89 -2.58 10.21 -1.71
N ILE A 90 -3.48 9.44 -1.14
CA ILE A 90 -3.49 9.17 0.30
C ILE A 90 -2.28 8.31 0.71
N ILE A 91 -1.96 7.25 -0.04
CA ILE A 91 -0.83 6.39 0.33
C ILE A 91 0.51 7.12 0.14
N ALA A 92 0.64 7.94 -0.89
CA ALA A 92 1.84 8.75 -1.10
C ALA A 92 2.00 9.78 0.03
N ALA A 93 0.92 10.49 0.37
CA ALA A 93 0.93 11.45 1.46
C ALA A 93 1.26 10.79 2.81
N THR A 94 0.72 9.60 3.06
CA THR A 94 1.00 8.84 4.28
C THR A 94 2.49 8.50 4.38
N ALA A 95 3.08 7.99 3.29
CA ALA A 95 4.50 7.66 3.26
C ALA A 95 5.37 8.90 3.52
N LEU A 96 5.04 10.03 2.90
CA LEU A 96 5.77 11.28 3.08
C LEU A 96 5.69 11.78 4.54
N GLU A 97 4.50 11.77 5.13
CA GLU A 97 4.32 12.28 6.49
C GLU A 97 5.02 11.40 7.53
N TYR A 98 5.05 10.10 7.33
CA TYR A 98 5.73 9.19 8.25
C TYR A 98 7.21 8.97 7.90
N GLY A 99 7.69 9.56 6.80
CA GLY A 99 9.10 9.44 6.41
C GLY A 99 9.52 8.02 6.04
N VAL A 100 8.61 7.23 5.48
CA VAL A 100 8.86 5.84 5.09
C VAL A 100 8.70 5.66 3.59
N PRO A 101 9.38 4.67 2.99
CA PRO A 101 9.19 4.40 1.56
C PRO A 101 7.81 3.78 1.29
N LEU A 102 7.33 4.00 0.06
CA LEU A 102 6.14 3.36 -0.47
C LEU A 102 6.55 2.10 -1.23
N VAL A 103 5.96 0.97 -0.88
CA VAL A 103 6.18 -0.29 -1.59
C VAL A 103 5.03 -0.46 -2.59
N THR A 104 5.35 -0.40 -3.88
CA THR A 104 4.36 -0.49 -4.96
C THR A 104 5.00 -1.05 -6.22
N ARG A 105 4.21 -1.74 -7.03
CA ARG A 105 4.63 -2.17 -8.35
C ARG A 105 4.47 -1.05 -9.39
N ASN A 106 3.60 -0.09 -9.15
CA ASN A 106 3.22 0.95 -10.11
C ASN A 106 4.07 2.21 -9.91
N GLU A 107 5.38 2.10 -10.13
CA GLU A 107 6.32 3.22 -9.91
C GLU A 107 5.94 4.48 -10.69
N SER A 108 5.48 4.32 -11.94
CA SER A 108 5.16 5.44 -12.81
C SER A 108 4.06 6.34 -12.26
N ASP A 109 3.15 5.79 -11.46
CA ASP A 109 2.06 6.56 -10.86
C ASP A 109 2.56 7.54 -9.79
N PHE A 110 3.79 7.35 -9.31
CA PHE A 110 4.35 8.12 -8.19
C PHE A 110 5.64 8.88 -8.54
N GLU A 111 6.14 8.77 -9.77
CA GLU A 111 7.41 9.40 -10.18
C GLU A 111 7.45 10.90 -9.96
N HIS A 112 6.30 11.56 -10.10
CA HIS A 112 6.19 13.01 -9.96
C HIS A 112 6.14 13.50 -8.52
N VAL A 113 6.04 12.58 -7.55
CA VAL A 113 5.91 12.96 -6.14
C VAL A 113 7.28 13.23 -5.54
N SER A 114 7.57 14.52 -5.32
CA SER A 114 8.86 14.94 -4.79
C SER A 114 9.08 14.41 -3.37
N GLY A 115 10.27 13.86 -3.13
CA GLY A 115 10.67 13.37 -1.82
C GLY A 115 10.16 11.96 -1.47
N LEU A 116 9.33 11.38 -2.32
CA LEU A 116 8.82 10.02 -2.08
C LEU A 116 9.85 8.98 -2.55
N ARG A 117 10.22 8.08 -1.67
CA ARG A 117 11.01 6.89 -2.03
C ARG A 117 10.06 5.76 -2.36
N VAL A 118 10.29 5.12 -3.52
CA VAL A 118 9.45 4.02 -3.99
C VAL A 118 10.29 2.75 -4.06
N ILE A 119 9.77 1.66 -3.50
CA ILE A 119 10.37 0.33 -3.60
C ILE A 119 9.43 -0.52 -4.44
N ASN A 120 9.95 -1.06 -5.56
CA ASN A 120 9.22 -2.03 -6.37
C ASN A 120 9.76 -3.43 -6.05
N PRO A 121 8.94 -4.32 -5.44
CA PRO A 121 9.40 -5.67 -5.06
C PRO A 121 9.87 -6.53 -6.22
N PHE A 122 9.44 -6.21 -7.42
CA PHE A 122 9.76 -6.97 -8.62
C PHE A 122 11.05 -6.52 -9.30
N VAL A 123 11.71 -5.49 -8.74
CA VAL A 123 12.95 -4.93 -9.25
C VAL A 123 13.95 -4.83 -8.11
N GLY A 124 15.17 -5.31 -8.32
CA GLY A 124 16.23 -5.26 -7.32
C GLY A 124 16.11 -6.35 -6.27
N ASP A 125 16.90 -6.22 -5.20
CA ASP A 125 16.94 -7.17 -4.10
C ASP A 125 15.79 -6.89 -3.12
N GLY A 126 15.22 -7.93 -2.56
CA GLY A 126 14.14 -7.81 -1.61
C GLY A 126 14.61 -7.36 -0.22
N PRO A 127 13.69 -7.18 0.73
CA PRO A 127 14.03 -6.87 2.11
C PRO A 127 14.67 -8.04 2.81
#